data_2696d6f88e3a10d1e24d14e4bfa14002
#
_entry.id   2696d6f88e3a10d1e24d14e4bfa14002
#
_cell.length_a   1.000
_cell.length_b   1.000
_cell.length_c   1.000
_cell.angle_alpha   90.00
_cell.angle_beta   90.00
_cell.angle_gamma   90.00
#
_symmetry.space_group_name_H-M   'P 1'
#
loop_
_entity.id
_entity.type
_entity.pdbx_description
1 polymer ?
#
loop_
_entity_poly.entity_id
_entity_poly.type
_entity_poly.pdbx_seq_one_letter_code
_entity_poly.pdbx_strand_id
1 'polypeptide(L)'
;MTETEMAFFRESRIVKETDEQEMLRVQESTDPYVQEILSRVFDDVNDLVEGARVVPERMIMQLLAPSDGSPKISIQADGVTYEYNYDPKNDYKTNNFAELSGETDKWSDVENSDPLEDVSNGLDSVEAKTGERPSVMIVSRQTMNYLKKNKKIKSAILAQNVTANIFMDDARVNELFSSELGVNIIVYAKQYKNEDGVVSKFYPDGFATLIPEGALGNTWY
;
A
#
# COMPACT_ATOMS: atom_id res chain seq x y z
N MET A 1 25.27 1.71 3.85
CA MET A 1 24.16 2.10 4.72
C MET A 1 23.90 3.56 4.43
N THR A 2 22.74 3.93 3.89
CA THR A 2 22.41 5.32 3.57
C THR A 2 21.47 5.80 4.67
N GLU A 3 21.90 6.78 5.44
CA GLU A 3 21.05 7.46 6.42
C GLU A 3 20.28 8.56 5.71
N THR A 4 18.97 8.60 5.90
CA THR A 4 18.11 9.61 5.32
C THR A 4 17.26 10.21 6.42
N GLU A 5 17.08 11.52 6.40
CA GLU A 5 16.27 12.24 7.35
C GLU A 5 14.80 11.85 7.18
N MET A 6 14.12 11.57 8.28
CA MET A 6 12.71 11.16 8.27
C MET A 6 11.82 12.39 8.35
N ALA A 7 10.73 12.37 7.59
CA ALA A 7 9.73 13.43 7.64
C ALA A 7 9.07 13.49 9.02
N PHE A 8 9.02 14.69 9.59
CA PHE A 8 8.29 14.96 10.83
C PHE A 8 6.85 15.37 10.51
N PHE A 9 5.89 14.79 11.20
CA PHE A 9 4.48 15.20 11.11
C PHE A 9 3.89 15.43 12.49
N ARG A 10 2.92 16.32 12.57
CA ARG A 10 2.17 16.62 13.78
C ARG A 10 0.71 16.79 13.42
N GLU A 11 -0.15 16.08 14.11
CA GLU A 11 -1.59 16.27 14.06
C GLU A 11 -2.07 16.87 15.39
N SER A 12 -2.92 17.90 15.34
CA SER A 12 -3.49 18.51 16.52
C SER A 12 -4.94 18.89 16.28
N ARG A 13 -5.77 18.71 17.29
CA ARG A 13 -7.15 19.19 17.31
C ARG A 13 -7.26 20.27 18.39
N ILE A 14 -7.97 21.35 18.11
CA ILE A 14 -8.21 22.41 19.08
C ILE A 14 -9.44 22.00 19.88
N VAL A 15 -9.25 21.74 21.17
CA VAL A 15 -10.34 21.62 22.13
C VAL A 15 -10.74 23.04 22.52
N LYS A 16 -12.02 23.39 22.32
CA LYS A 16 -12.52 24.71 22.70
C LYS A 16 -12.68 24.78 24.21
N GLU A 17 -12.47 25.97 24.77
CA GLU A 17 -12.63 26.22 26.22
C GLU A 17 -14.03 25.87 26.73
N THR A 18 -15.06 25.98 25.85
CA THR A 18 -16.41 25.51 26.12
C THR A 18 -16.48 24.01 26.35
N ASP A 19 -15.69 23.23 25.60
CA ASP A 19 -15.67 21.77 25.69
C ASP A 19 -14.96 21.32 26.97
N GLU A 20 -13.90 22.04 27.39
CA GLU A 20 -13.24 21.80 28.68
C GLU A 20 -14.15 22.11 29.86
N GLN A 21 -14.93 23.20 29.82
CA GLN A 21 -15.88 23.54 30.87
C GLN A 21 -17.05 22.54 30.94
N GLU A 22 -17.51 22.03 29.80
CA GLU A 22 -18.50 20.96 29.74
C GLU A 22 -17.93 19.65 30.31
N MET A 23 -16.69 19.30 29.98
CA MET A 23 -16.02 18.12 30.54
C MET A 23 -15.91 18.17 32.06
N LEU A 24 -15.57 19.33 32.66
CA LEU A 24 -15.49 19.48 34.11
C LEU A 24 -16.86 19.34 34.81
N ARG A 25 -17.93 19.83 34.18
CA ARG A 25 -19.32 19.65 34.68
C ARG A 25 -19.80 18.20 34.59
N VAL A 26 -19.27 17.49 33.65
CA VAL A 26 -19.64 16.12 33.27
C VAL A 26 -19.01 15.09 34.20
N GLN A 27 -17.81 15.34 34.69
CA GLN A 27 -17.08 14.44 35.61
C GLN A 27 -17.82 14.20 36.94
N GLU A 28 -18.73 15.08 37.34
CA GLU A 28 -19.49 15.00 38.60
C GLU A 28 -20.94 14.50 38.41
N SER A 29 -21.39 14.21 37.20
CA SER A 29 -22.79 13.88 36.89
C SER A 29 -22.99 12.40 36.52
N THR A 30 -24.04 11.79 37.07
CA THR A 30 -24.52 10.46 36.72
C THR A 30 -25.54 10.45 35.57
N ASP A 31 -25.64 11.56 34.83
CA ASP A 31 -26.59 11.73 33.74
C ASP A 31 -26.16 10.97 32.47
N PRO A 32 -27.04 10.18 31.82
CA PRO A 32 -26.75 9.50 30.55
C PRO A 32 -26.34 10.45 29.41
N TYR A 33 -26.79 11.69 29.41
CA TYR A 33 -26.43 12.71 28.41
C TYR A 33 -24.93 13.08 28.51
N VAL A 34 -24.41 12.97 29.69
CA VAL A 34 -23.02 13.23 30.05
C VAL A 34 -22.09 12.14 29.50
N GLN A 35 -22.54 10.89 29.55
CA GLN A 35 -21.80 9.78 29.00
C GLN A 35 -21.70 9.85 27.46
N GLU A 36 -22.71 10.42 26.80
CA GLU A 36 -22.67 10.67 25.36
C GLU A 36 -21.64 11.75 25.00
N ILE A 37 -21.49 12.81 25.79
CA ILE A 37 -20.45 13.84 25.57
C ILE A 37 -19.05 13.26 25.81
N LEU A 38 -18.86 12.46 26.85
CA LEU A 38 -17.59 11.76 27.10
C LEU A 38 -17.23 10.81 25.96
N SER A 39 -18.18 10.06 25.42
CA SER A 39 -17.91 9.16 24.30
C SER A 39 -17.44 9.93 23.08
N ARG A 40 -18.02 11.08 22.77
CA ARG A 40 -17.59 11.94 21.65
C ARG A 40 -16.16 12.46 21.83
N VAL A 41 -15.77 12.84 23.05
CA VAL A 41 -14.39 13.29 23.34
C VAL A 41 -13.40 12.13 23.23
N PHE A 42 -13.78 10.93 23.69
CA PHE A 42 -12.96 9.73 23.51
C PHE A 42 -12.87 9.31 22.04
N ASP A 43 -13.95 9.46 21.27
CA ASP A 43 -13.94 9.22 19.82
C ASP A 43 -12.99 10.20 19.12
N ASP A 44 -12.96 11.47 19.52
CA ASP A 44 -12.02 12.47 19.00
C ASP A 44 -10.54 12.11 19.27
N VAL A 45 -10.23 11.53 20.43
CA VAL A 45 -8.87 11.05 20.73
C VAL A 45 -8.52 9.81 19.91
N ASN A 46 -9.46 8.89 19.74
CA ASN A 46 -9.28 7.73 18.88
C ASN A 46 -9.06 8.14 17.42
N ASP A 47 -9.83 9.12 16.93
CA ASP A 47 -9.69 9.67 15.58
C ASP A 47 -8.29 10.30 15.38
N LEU A 48 -7.76 11.00 16.38
CA LEU A 48 -6.38 11.53 16.33
C LEU A 48 -5.33 10.43 16.28
N VAL A 49 -5.51 9.36 17.05
CA VAL A 49 -4.59 8.21 17.03
C VAL A 49 -4.67 7.48 15.70
N GLU A 50 -5.87 7.30 15.15
CA GLU A 50 -6.05 6.68 13.82
C GLU A 50 -5.45 7.57 12.73
N GLY A 51 -5.67 8.90 12.77
CA GLY A 51 -5.04 9.86 11.85
C GLY A 51 -3.52 9.81 11.92
N ALA A 52 -2.95 9.77 13.13
CA ALA A 52 -1.50 9.64 13.30
C ALA A 52 -0.92 8.33 12.71
N ARG A 53 -1.70 7.24 12.68
CA ARG A 53 -1.29 5.96 12.07
C ARG A 53 -1.35 5.98 10.55
N VAL A 54 -2.21 6.81 9.95
CA VAL A 54 -2.36 6.95 8.49
C VAL A 54 -1.06 7.45 7.85
N VAL A 55 -0.37 8.39 8.49
CA VAL A 55 0.81 9.04 7.90
C VAL A 55 1.98 8.07 7.69
N PRO A 56 2.44 7.28 8.68
CA PRO A 56 3.48 6.28 8.45
C PRO A 56 3.10 5.23 7.41
N GLU A 57 1.85 4.77 7.41
CA GLU A 57 1.37 3.81 6.42
C GLU A 57 1.41 4.40 5.01
N ARG A 58 0.98 5.66 4.83
CA ARG A 58 1.07 6.40 3.57
C ARG A 58 2.52 6.55 3.10
N MET A 59 3.44 6.92 4.00
CA MET A 59 4.86 7.04 3.69
C MET A 59 5.45 5.72 3.16
N ILE A 60 5.17 4.62 3.85
CA ILE A 60 5.65 3.28 3.44
C ILE A 60 5.10 2.92 2.05
N MET A 61 3.81 3.14 1.80
CA MET A 61 3.21 2.80 0.52
C MET A 61 3.72 3.69 -0.63
N GLN A 62 4.05 4.96 -0.37
CA GLN A 62 4.70 5.83 -1.36
C GLN A 62 6.10 5.32 -1.74
N LEU A 63 6.85 4.75 -0.79
CA LEU A 63 8.16 4.15 -1.07
C LEU A 63 8.05 2.82 -1.81
N LEU A 64 7.03 2.00 -1.49
CA LEU A 64 6.82 0.70 -2.10
C LEU A 64 6.25 0.76 -3.53
N ALA A 65 5.51 1.82 -3.85
CA ALA A 65 4.90 2.03 -5.16
C ALA A 65 5.09 3.49 -5.63
N PRO A 66 6.34 3.89 -5.92
CA PRO A 66 6.65 5.25 -6.34
C PRO A 66 6.09 5.53 -7.74
N SER A 67 5.30 6.60 -7.88
CA SER A 67 4.56 6.91 -9.10
C SER A 67 5.44 7.17 -10.34
N ASP A 68 6.67 7.65 -10.12
CA ASP A 68 7.66 7.94 -11.17
C ASP A 68 8.85 6.96 -11.15
N GLY A 69 8.76 5.90 -10.36
CA GLY A 69 9.80 4.89 -10.18
C GLY A 69 10.90 5.28 -9.18
N SER A 70 10.93 6.53 -8.68
CA SER A 70 11.86 6.96 -7.64
C SER A 70 11.17 7.01 -6.29
N PRO A 71 11.69 6.31 -5.26
CA PRO A 71 11.08 6.32 -3.93
C PRO A 71 11.14 7.71 -3.32
N LYS A 72 9.97 8.30 -3.11
CA LYS A 72 9.80 9.64 -2.54
C LYS A 72 8.67 9.61 -1.52
N ILE A 73 8.83 10.38 -0.45
CA ILE A 73 7.76 10.67 0.49
C ILE A 73 7.31 12.11 0.26
N SER A 74 6.02 12.30 -0.02
CA SER A 74 5.42 13.61 -0.17
C SER A 74 4.34 13.79 0.92
N ILE A 75 4.53 14.84 1.74
CA ILE A 75 3.62 15.19 2.83
C ILE A 75 3.17 16.62 2.61
N GLN A 76 1.88 16.86 2.64
CA GLN A 76 1.31 18.18 2.61
C GLN A 76 0.95 18.59 4.04
N ALA A 77 1.49 19.74 4.50
CA ALA A 77 1.18 20.32 5.79
C ALA A 77 1.10 21.85 5.65
N ASP A 78 0.05 22.46 6.19
CA ASP A 78 -0.19 23.91 6.18
C ASP A 78 -0.08 24.56 4.78
N GLY A 79 -0.56 23.85 3.75
CA GLY A 79 -0.50 24.31 2.36
C GLY A 79 0.88 24.23 1.71
N VAL A 80 1.88 23.65 2.39
CA VAL A 80 3.24 23.41 1.88
C VAL A 80 3.41 21.92 1.65
N THR A 81 3.98 21.56 0.49
CA THR A 81 4.35 20.18 0.18
C THR A 81 5.81 19.95 0.50
N TYR A 82 6.08 19.04 1.41
CA TYR A 82 7.43 18.57 1.73
C TYR A 82 7.70 17.28 0.96
N GLU A 83 8.76 17.28 0.16
CA GLU A 83 9.19 16.11 -0.60
C GLU A 83 10.56 15.63 -0.14
N TYR A 84 10.63 14.36 0.26
CA TYR A 84 11.86 13.68 0.64
C TYR A 84 12.19 12.65 -0.45
N ASN A 85 13.22 12.92 -1.23
CA ASN A 85 13.66 12.03 -2.30
C ASN A 85 14.77 11.10 -1.79
N TYR A 86 14.48 9.80 -1.78
CA TYR A 86 15.41 8.74 -1.34
C TYR A 86 16.27 8.19 -2.48
N ASP A 87 16.03 8.64 -3.72
CA ASP A 87 16.78 8.23 -4.91
C ASP A 87 17.29 9.44 -5.72
N PRO A 88 18.13 10.32 -5.13
CA PRO A 88 18.56 11.55 -5.79
C PRO A 88 19.44 11.28 -7.02
N LYS A 89 19.97 10.07 -7.19
CA LYS A 89 20.80 9.66 -8.32
C LYS A 89 20.05 8.80 -9.34
N ASN A 90 18.79 8.50 -9.11
CA ASN A 90 17.98 7.55 -9.89
C ASN A 90 18.56 6.12 -9.97
N ASP A 91 19.36 5.72 -8.98
CA ASP A 91 19.94 4.38 -8.91
C ASP A 91 18.84 3.34 -8.63
N TYR A 92 17.91 3.66 -7.74
CA TYR A 92 16.76 2.79 -7.45
C TYR A 92 15.87 2.67 -8.67
N LYS A 93 15.49 3.78 -9.28
CA LYS A 93 14.64 3.80 -10.49
C LYS A 93 15.23 2.94 -11.60
N THR A 94 16.53 3.06 -11.83
CA THR A 94 17.20 2.30 -12.90
C THR A 94 17.29 0.80 -12.60
N ASN A 95 17.43 0.42 -11.33
CA ASN A 95 17.71 -0.95 -10.96
C ASN A 95 16.52 -1.76 -10.45
N ASN A 96 15.53 -1.09 -9.86
CA ASN A 96 14.45 -1.75 -9.11
C ASN A 96 13.04 -1.38 -9.62
N PHE A 97 12.94 -0.54 -10.63
CA PHE A 97 11.66 -0.18 -11.21
C PHE A 97 11.61 -0.61 -12.68
N ALA A 98 10.61 -1.41 -13.02
CA ALA A 98 10.34 -1.83 -14.39
C ALA A 98 8.99 -1.26 -14.84
N GLU A 99 9.00 -0.47 -15.92
CA GLU A 99 7.80 0.08 -16.51
C GLU A 99 7.40 -0.76 -17.75
N LEU A 100 6.18 -1.31 -17.73
CA LEU A 100 5.59 -1.97 -18.87
C LEU A 100 5.04 -0.89 -19.80
N SER A 101 5.83 -0.48 -20.79
CA SER A 101 5.53 0.66 -21.66
C SER A 101 4.64 0.32 -22.87
N GLY A 102 4.65 -0.93 -23.33
CA GLY A 102 3.79 -1.41 -24.40
C GLY A 102 2.33 -1.47 -23.97
N GLU A 103 1.40 -1.08 -24.86
CA GLU A 103 -0.04 -1.17 -24.55
C GLU A 103 -0.48 -2.61 -24.29
N THR A 104 0.09 -3.57 -25.01
CA THR A 104 -0.18 -5.02 -24.89
C THR A 104 0.55 -5.66 -23.72
N ASP A 105 1.55 -4.99 -23.12
CA ASP A 105 2.35 -5.54 -22.01
C ASP A 105 1.72 -5.22 -20.66
N LYS A 106 0.92 -4.16 -20.59
CA LYS A 106 0.23 -3.76 -19.34
C LYS A 106 -0.78 -4.82 -18.92
N TRP A 107 -0.82 -5.16 -17.65
CA TRP A 107 -1.74 -6.17 -17.13
C TRP A 107 -3.23 -5.80 -17.26
N SER A 108 -3.52 -4.54 -17.59
CA SER A 108 -4.87 -4.10 -17.98
C SER A 108 -5.31 -4.68 -19.34
N ASP A 109 -4.37 -5.02 -20.23
CA ASP A 109 -4.65 -5.85 -21.41
C ASP A 109 -4.66 -7.33 -21.00
N VAL A 110 -5.83 -7.80 -20.59
CA VAL A 110 -6.01 -9.15 -20.07
C VAL A 110 -5.90 -10.25 -21.12
N GLU A 111 -5.91 -9.88 -22.41
CA GLU A 111 -5.83 -10.84 -23.54
C GLU A 111 -4.37 -11.12 -23.94
N ASN A 112 -3.50 -10.10 -23.96
CA ASN A 112 -2.17 -10.20 -24.53
C ASN A 112 -1.04 -10.20 -23.49
N SER A 113 -1.21 -9.52 -22.36
CA SER A 113 -0.17 -9.43 -21.32
C SER A 113 0.20 -10.77 -20.69
N ASP A 114 1.43 -10.86 -20.17
CA ASP A 114 1.94 -12.05 -19.50
C ASP A 114 2.43 -11.75 -18.07
N PRO A 115 1.52 -11.61 -17.11
CA PRO A 115 1.92 -11.31 -15.73
C PRO A 115 2.79 -12.39 -15.07
N LEU A 116 2.71 -13.64 -15.49
CA LEU A 116 3.57 -14.73 -14.95
C LEU A 116 5.02 -14.55 -15.41
N GLU A 117 5.23 -14.25 -16.68
CA GLU A 117 6.57 -13.99 -17.23
C GLU A 117 7.16 -12.70 -16.64
N ASP A 118 6.37 -11.63 -16.55
CA ASP A 118 6.81 -10.35 -15.98
C ASP A 118 7.26 -10.49 -14.52
N VAL A 119 6.49 -11.20 -13.71
CA VAL A 119 6.84 -11.46 -12.31
C VAL A 119 8.07 -12.36 -12.21
N SER A 120 8.16 -13.42 -13.04
CA SER A 120 9.34 -14.29 -13.08
C SER A 120 10.61 -13.50 -13.40
N ASN A 121 10.57 -12.65 -14.43
CA ASN A 121 11.69 -11.78 -14.82
C ASN A 121 12.06 -10.80 -13.67
N GLY A 122 11.06 -10.26 -12.99
CA GLY A 122 11.26 -9.41 -11.82
C GLY A 122 11.96 -10.14 -10.68
N LEU A 123 11.52 -11.36 -10.35
CA LEU A 123 12.13 -12.21 -9.32
C LEU A 123 13.59 -12.53 -9.65
N ASP A 124 13.86 -12.95 -10.88
CA ASP A 124 15.20 -13.30 -11.34
C ASP A 124 16.13 -12.08 -11.33
N SER A 125 15.61 -10.90 -11.67
CA SER A 125 16.37 -9.65 -11.61
C SER A 125 16.75 -9.26 -10.17
N VAL A 126 15.82 -9.43 -9.21
CA VAL A 126 16.11 -9.15 -7.79
C VAL A 126 17.11 -10.15 -7.24
N GLU A 127 16.88 -11.45 -7.47
CA GLU A 127 17.77 -12.53 -7.01
C GLU A 127 19.18 -12.35 -7.57
N ALA A 128 19.34 -12.02 -8.84
CA ALA A 128 20.65 -11.78 -9.44
C ALA A 128 21.42 -10.59 -8.82
N LYS A 129 20.71 -9.58 -8.30
CA LYS A 129 21.32 -8.38 -7.71
C LYS A 129 21.57 -8.49 -6.22
N THR A 130 20.69 -9.20 -5.50
CA THR A 130 20.70 -9.24 -4.03
C THR A 130 21.09 -10.59 -3.45
N GLY A 131 21.01 -11.67 -4.24
CA GLY A 131 21.14 -13.04 -3.78
C GLY A 131 19.90 -13.58 -3.04
N GLU A 132 18.84 -12.78 -2.93
CA GLU A 132 17.59 -13.15 -2.26
C GLU A 132 16.42 -13.08 -3.25
N ARG A 133 15.61 -14.13 -3.28
CA ARG A 133 14.41 -14.20 -4.12
C ARG A 133 13.21 -13.65 -3.34
N PRO A 134 12.48 -12.66 -3.86
CA PRO A 134 11.26 -12.19 -3.23
C PRO A 134 10.21 -13.29 -3.07
N SER A 135 9.53 -13.30 -1.92
CA SER A 135 8.48 -14.29 -1.59
C SER A 135 7.09 -13.67 -1.48
N VAL A 136 6.99 -12.34 -1.53
CA VAL A 136 5.74 -11.60 -1.39
C VAL A 136 5.59 -10.60 -2.55
N MET A 137 4.38 -10.51 -3.10
CA MET A 137 4.00 -9.48 -4.06
C MET A 137 2.79 -8.70 -3.55
N ILE A 138 2.93 -7.39 -3.41
CA ILE A 138 1.82 -6.50 -3.06
C ILE A 138 1.19 -5.97 -4.34
N VAL A 139 -0.14 -6.03 -4.41
CA VAL A 139 -0.93 -5.49 -5.53
C VAL A 139 -2.18 -4.78 -5.04
N SER A 140 -2.72 -3.85 -5.84
CA SER A 140 -4.03 -3.28 -5.57
C SER A 140 -5.17 -4.25 -5.89
N ARG A 141 -6.37 -3.97 -5.38
CA ARG A 141 -7.58 -4.73 -5.74
C ARG A 141 -7.84 -4.72 -7.25
N GLN A 142 -7.57 -3.61 -7.92
CA GLN A 142 -7.75 -3.49 -9.37
C GLN A 142 -6.75 -4.37 -10.13
N THR A 143 -5.48 -4.35 -9.72
CA THR A 143 -4.44 -5.20 -10.32
C THR A 143 -4.79 -6.69 -10.14
N MET A 144 -5.25 -7.11 -8.94
CA MET A 144 -5.72 -8.47 -8.71
C MET A 144 -6.90 -8.85 -9.62
N ASN A 145 -7.81 -7.90 -9.90
CA ASN A 145 -8.90 -8.16 -10.85
C ASN A 145 -8.42 -8.33 -12.28
N TYR A 146 -7.33 -7.67 -12.70
CA TYR A 146 -6.70 -7.94 -13.99
C TYR A 146 -6.10 -9.35 -14.04
N LEU A 147 -5.37 -9.75 -12.99
CA LEU A 147 -4.81 -11.13 -12.91
C LEU A 147 -5.90 -12.20 -13.04
N LYS A 148 -7.02 -12.04 -12.32
CA LYS A 148 -8.16 -12.98 -12.43
C LYS A 148 -8.78 -13.06 -13.82
N LYS A 149 -8.73 -11.97 -14.58
CA LYS A 149 -9.30 -11.91 -15.93
C LYS A 149 -8.29 -12.33 -17.01
N ASN A 150 -7.00 -12.29 -16.70
CA ASN A 150 -5.94 -12.55 -17.66
C ASN A 150 -6.05 -13.94 -18.29
N LYS A 151 -5.90 -14.00 -19.61
CA LYS A 151 -6.08 -15.21 -20.42
C LYS A 151 -5.01 -16.25 -20.14
N LYS A 152 -3.75 -15.86 -20.00
CA LYS A 152 -2.64 -16.78 -19.74
C LYS A 152 -2.75 -17.39 -18.35
N ILE A 153 -3.07 -16.60 -17.32
CA ILE A 153 -3.32 -17.09 -15.96
C ILE A 153 -4.48 -18.09 -15.94
N LYS A 154 -5.60 -17.75 -16.60
CA LYS A 154 -6.73 -18.70 -16.73
C LYS A 154 -6.32 -19.99 -17.41
N SER A 155 -5.57 -19.91 -18.50
CA SER A 155 -5.10 -21.08 -19.22
C SER A 155 -4.16 -21.94 -18.39
N ALA A 156 -3.26 -21.35 -17.60
CA ALA A 156 -2.36 -22.07 -16.72
C ALA A 156 -3.14 -22.82 -15.60
N ILE A 157 -4.11 -22.17 -14.97
CA ILE A 157 -4.95 -22.81 -13.94
C ILE A 157 -5.81 -23.93 -14.53
N LEU A 158 -6.36 -23.76 -15.75
CA LEU A 158 -7.16 -24.76 -16.42
C LEU A 158 -6.31 -25.96 -16.88
N ALA A 159 -5.05 -25.75 -17.26
CA ALA A 159 -4.13 -26.83 -17.62
C ALA A 159 -3.82 -27.74 -16.42
N GLN A 160 -3.79 -27.21 -15.22
CA GLN A 160 -3.61 -27.97 -13.98
C GLN A 160 -4.89 -28.69 -13.52
N ASN A 161 -6.08 -28.19 -13.94
CA ASN A 161 -7.39 -28.69 -13.50
C ASN A 161 -8.29 -28.98 -14.71
N VAL A 162 -8.56 -30.24 -15.00
CA VAL A 162 -9.31 -30.72 -16.17
C VAL A 162 -10.82 -30.39 -16.16
N THR A 163 -11.33 -29.65 -15.16
CA THR A 163 -12.76 -29.35 -15.02
C THR A 163 -13.11 -27.98 -15.61
N ALA A 164 -14.00 -27.99 -16.61
CA ALA A 164 -14.28 -26.91 -17.56
C ALA A 164 -15.01 -25.64 -17.04
N ASN A 165 -15.35 -25.50 -15.77
CA ASN A 165 -16.05 -24.32 -15.23
C ASN A 165 -15.50 -23.92 -13.86
N ILE A 166 -14.31 -23.29 -13.87
CA ILE A 166 -13.69 -22.84 -12.64
C ILE A 166 -13.96 -21.34 -12.46
N PHE A 167 -14.56 -20.98 -11.33
CA PHE A 167 -14.65 -19.59 -10.90
C PHE A 167 -13.25 -19.10 -10.47
N MET A 168 -12.76 -18.00 -11.10
CA MET A 168 -11.47 -17.39 -10.78
C MET A 168 -11.63 -16.50 -9.56
N ASP A 169 -11.19 -16.98 -8.41
CA ASP A 169 -11.08 -16.21 -7.18
C ASP A 169 -9.61 -15.82 -6.87
N ASP A 170 -9.44 -14.98 -5.83
CA ASP A 170 -8.12 -14.52 -5.42
C ASP A 170 -7.23 -15.69 -4.94
N ALA A 171 -7.83 -16.70 -4.29
CA ALA A 171 -7.12 -17.83 -3.74
C ALA A 171 -6.45 -18.68 -4.85
N ARG A 172 -7.15 -18.95 -5.94
CA ARG A 172 -6.61 -19.71 -7.08
C ARG A 172 -5.48 -19.00 -7.80
N VAL A 173 -5.62 -17.68 -7.97
CA VAL A 173 -4.52 -16.89 -8.55
C VAL A 173 -3.32 -16.93 -7.62
N ASN A 174 -3.51 -16.75 -6.30
CA ASN A 174 -2.43 -16.83 -5.34
C ASN A 174 -1.78 -18.22 -5.29
N GLU A 175 -2.57 -19.30 -5.38
CA GLU A 175 -2.07 -20.68 -5.43
C GLU A 175 -1.17 -20.90 -6.66
N LEU A 176 -1.58 -20.39 -7.85
CA LEU A 176 -0.77 -20.47 -9.05
C LEU A 176 0.57 -19.74 -8.87
N PHE A 177 0.56 -18.50 -8.40
CA PHE A 177 1.80 -17.73 -8.19
C PHE A 177 2.69 -18.35 -7.12
N SER A 178 2.11 -18.89 -6.06
CA SER A 178 2.85 -19.57 -5.00
C SER A 178 3.48 -20.88 -5.47
N SER A 179 2.76 -21.69 -6.26
CA SER A 179 3.26 -22.96 -6.77
C SER A 179 4.29 -22.82 -7.90
N GLU A 180 4.08 -21.90 -8.83
CA GLU A 180 4.94 -21.73 -10.00
C GLU A 180 6.15 -20.81 -9.72
N LEU A 181 5.94 -19.75 -8.94
CA LEU A 181 6.94 -18.69 -8.75
C LEU A 181 7.44 -18.56 -7.31
N GLY A 182 6.81 -19.26 -6.35
CA GLY A 182 7.16 -19.16 -4.93
C GLY A 182 6.72 -17.84 -4.28
N VAL A 183 5.76 -17.11 -4.88
CA VAL A 183 5.35 -15.78 -4.44
C VAL A 183 3.92 -15.77 -3.92
N ASN A 184 3.71 -15.21 -2.72
CA ASN A 184 2.39 -14.99 -2.15
C ASN A 184 1.89 -13.57 -2.48
N ILE A 185 0.67 -13.47 -3.02
CA ILE A 185 0.07 -12.20 -3.38
C ILE A 185 -0.69 -11.61 -2.19
N ILE A 186 -0.35 -10.39 -1.79
CA ILE A 186 -1.07 -9.61 -0.81
C ILE A 186 -1.85 -8.51 -1.53
N VAL A 187 -3.18 -8.55 -1.41
CA VAL A 187 -4.05 -7.51 -1.97
C VAL A 187 -4.21 -6.37 -0.97
N TYR A 188 -3.65 -5.21 -1.29
CA TYR A 188 -3.74 -4.04 -0.45
C TYR A 188 -4.82 -3.08 -0.96
N ALA A 189 -5.95 -3.03 -0.25
CA ALA A 189 -7.15 -2.28 -0.67
C ALA A 189 -7.57 -1.17 0.30
N LYS A 190 -6.74 -0.88 1.32
CA LYS A 190 -7.04 0.18 2.29
C LYS A 190 -7.06 1.55 1.62
N GLN A 191 -7.89 2.43 2.18
CA GLN A 191 -8.08 3.81 1.75
C GLN A 191 -7.99 4.74 2.95
N TYR A 192 -7.63 5.99 2.70
CA TYR A 192 -7.60 7.06 3.69
C TYR A 192 -8.27 8.31 3.11
N LYS A 193 -8.64 9.23 3.98
CA LYS A 193 -9.02 10.59 3.56
C LYS A 193 -7.78 11.47 3.62
N ASN A 194 -7.50 12.16 2.53
CA ASN A 194 -6.43 13.15 2.50
C ASN A 194 -6.86 14.44 3.22
N GLU A 195 -5.98 15.41 3.26
CA GLU A 195 -6.16 16.70 3.92
C GLU A 195 -7.36 17.50 3.35
N ASP A 196 -7.71 17.26 2.09
CA ASP A 196 -8.87 17.86 1.40
C ASP A 196 -10.18 17.07 1.62
N GLY A 197 -10.14 16.00 2.42
CA GLY A 197 -11.27 15.11 2.66
C GLY A 197 -11.59 14.14 1.52
N VAL A 198 -10.73 14.06 0.50
CA VAL A 198 -10.88 13.16 -0.65
C VAL A 198 -10.37 11.77 -0.27
N VAL A 199 -11.17 10.74 -0.60
CA VAL A 199 -10.76 9.35 -0.39
C VAL A 199 -9.69 8.96 -1.40
N SER A 200 -8.55 8.51 -0.90
CA SER A 200 -7.38 8.08 -1.66
C SER A 200 -6.96 6.67 -1.26
N LYS A 201 -6.35 5.94 -2.18
CA LYS A 201 -5.77 4.62 -1.88
C LYS A 201 -4.38 4.79 -1.30
N PHE A 202 -4.03 3.99 -0.29
CA PHE A 202 -2.65 3.90 0.18
C PHE A 202 -1.72 3.32 -0.89
N TYR A 203 -2.16 2.23 -1.52
CA TYR A 203 -1.41 1.57 -2.57
C TYR A 203 -2.08 1.84 -3.93
N PRO A 204 -1.36 2.46 -4.88
CA PRO A 204 -1.94 2.86 -6.17
C PRO A 204 -2.25 1.67 -7.07
N ASP A 205 -3.14 1.89 -8.04
CA ASP A 205 -3.42 0.90 -9.07
C ASP A 205 -2.30 0.85 -10.12
N GLY A 206 -2.17 -0.29 -10.78
CA GLY A 206 -1.18 -0.47 -11.85
C GLY A 206 0.23 -0.79 -11.36
N PHE A 207 0.41 -1.03 -10.06
CA PHE A 207 1.67 -1.44 -9.47
C PHE A 207 1.62 -2.88 -8.98
N ALA A 208 2.78 -3.54 -9.02
CA ALA A 208 3.05 -4.81 -8.35
C ALA A 208 4.45 -4.70 -7.72
N THR A 209 4.53 -4.80 -6.39
CA THR A 209 5.78 -4.63 -5.65
C THR A 209 6.24 -5.97 -5.10
N LEU A 210 7.41 -6.42 -5.56
CA LEU A 210 8.06 -7.64 -5.08
C LEU A 210 8.89 -7.32 -3.84
N ILE A 211 8.68 -8.08 -2.76
CA ILE A 211 9.32 -7.87 -1.47
C ILE A 211 10.06 -9.14 -1.07
N PRO A 212 11.36 -9.07 -0.75
CA PRO A 212 12.11 -10.18 -0.18
C PRO A 212 11.63 -10.50 1.24
N GLU A 213 11.98 -11.67 1.74
CA GLU A 213 11.71 -12.06 3.11
C GLU A 213 12.59 -11.26 4.09
N GLY A 214 12.00 -10.84 5.20
CA GLY A 214 12.74 -10.09 6.24
C GLY A 214 12.36 -8.61 6.31
N ALA A 215 13.11 -7.86 7.11
CA ALA A 215 12.89 -6.42 7.29
C ALA A 215 13.52 -5.61 6.15
N LEU A 216 12.73 -4.79 5.48
CA LEU A 216 13.22 -3.88 4.42
C LEU A 216 14.08 -2.74 4.97
N GLY A 217 14.02 -2.49 6.27
CA GLY A 217 14.78 -1.45 6.95
C GLY A 217 14.34 -1.27 8.39
N ASN A 218 15.00 -0.37 9.10
CA ASN A 218 14.66 0.01 10.47
C ASN A 218 14.47 1.52 10.54
N THR A 219 13.46 1.94 11.30
CA THR A 219 13.26 3.33 11.65
C THR A 219 13.84 3.57 13.04
N TRP A 220 14.72 4.55 13.18
CA TRP A 220 15.31 4.98 14.44
C TRP A 220 14.65 6.30 14.87
N TYR A 221 14.29 6.40 16.14
CA TYR A 221 13.71 7.60 16.75
C TYR A 221 14.73 8.31 17.62
#